data_01932d1b8917f8a6d6c6e0466b6b88bd
#
_entry.id   01932d1b8917f8a6d6c6e0466b6b88bd
#
_cell.length_a   1.000
_cell.length_b   1.000
_cell.length_c   1.000
_cell.angle_alpha   90.00
_cell.angle_beta   90.00
_cell.angle_gamma   90.00
#
_symmetry.space_group_name_H-M   'P 1'
#
loop_
_entity.id
_entity.type
_entity.pdbx_description
1 polymer ?
#
loop_
_entity_poly.entity_id
_entity_poly.type
_entity_poly.pdbx_seq_one_letter_code
_entity_poly.pdbx_strand_id
1 'polypeptide(L)'
;MKITYQIVVFGLFLLGNSLYSCQSSSSEVSFDSSKLPRASQDEVEKVIESFILAEDGDIVEIPAGFYNIKTQLILDNKKDVTIKGAGMAETVLSFRELKTGGEGIKLVGQNIKIEDLSIEDAPGDGIKSQHCDGITFRRINVTWTNGDKSKNGTYAIYPVQCKNVMIDECIASHSKDAGIYVGQSENIIVKNSLAFGNVAGIEIENSDNAEVFGNTARDNTGGILVFNLPGLPKAEGRGTKIYDNDIISNNHVNFATALNEDPNGNTVTLIPPGSGLILLAAKDVEIFNNRIHDNKTVGIAISNYQITGFPAVAPNWSPYTSNIFIHGNDYKRSLKLPDLSKEFGQLISVYNAHGKGKTQDIIYDGFWDKSLSQDIKTNPMNVCINEENMANLHFTLFDLWEGEDNIKSYTDYSPFQCQTTIQTDVSAISNR
;
A
#
# COMPACT_ATOMS: atom_id res chain seq x y z
N MET A 1 -6.21 -34.86 -4.55
CA MET A 1 -7.31 -35.77 -4.12
C MET A 1 -8.55 -34.87 -3.93
N LYS A 2 -9.57 -35.01 -4.77
CA LYS A 2 -10.78 -34.15 -4.69
C LYS A 2 -11.62 -34.60 -3.51
N ILE A 3 -11.84 -33.74 -2.54
CA ILE A 3 -12.80 -33.97 -1.46
C ILE A 3 -14.08 -33.20 -1.78
N THR A 4 -15.15 -33.96 -1.98
CA THR A 4 -16.49 -33.44 -2.25
C THR A 4 -17.22 -33.30 -0.92
N TYR A 5 -17.47 -32.07 -0.48
CA TYR A 5 -18.34 -31.82 0.67
C TYR A 5 -19.79 -31.64 0.23
N GLN A 6 -20.67 -32.47 0.78
CA GLN A 6 -22.11 -32.31 0.68
C GLN A 6 -22.56 -31.17 1.61
N ILE A 7 -23.12 -30.12 1.00
CA ILE A 7 -23.74 -29.01 1.73
C ILE A 7 -25.18 -29.41 2.09
N VAL A 8 -25.46 -29.50 3.38
CA VAL A 8 -26.81 -29.61 3.92
C VAL A 8 -27.38 -28.21 4.05
N VAL A 9 -28.34 -27.89 3.18
CA VAL A 9 -29.07 -26.62 3.21
C VAL A 9 -30.19 -26.71 4.26
N PHE A 10 -30.06 -25.95 5.36
CA PHE A 10 -31.15 -25.64 6.25
C PHE A 10 -31.79 -24.31 5.85
N GLY A 11 -33.03 -24.38 5.37
CA GLY A 11 -33.80 -23.20 5.08
C GLY A 11 -34.20 -22.45 6.35
N LEU A 12 -33.94 -21.16 6.41
CA LEU A 12 -34.47 -20.26 7.42
C LEU A 12 -35.29 -19.15 6.75
N PHE A 13 -36.50 -19.01 7.28
CA PHE A 13 -37.54 -18.07 6.90
C PHE A 13 -37.09 -16.61 7.01
N LEU A 14 -37.39 -15.83 5.97
CA LEU A 14 -37.28 -14.37 5.91
C LEU A 14 -38.33 -13.72 6.79
N LEU A 15 -37.90 -13.03 7.84
CA LEU A 15 -38.65 -11.93 8.46
C LEU A 15 -37.95 -10.62 8.06
N GLY A 16 -38.67 -9.85 7.25
CA GLY A 16 -38.21 -8.54 6.80
C GLY A 16 -38.11 -7.55 7.98
N ASN A 17 -36.89 -7.07 8.20
CA ASN A 17 -36.67 -5.83 8.92
C ASN A 17 -35.87 -4.90 7.99
N SER A 18 -36.50 -3.80 7.62
CA SER A 18 -35.88 -2.71 6.89
C SER A 18 -34.77 -2.10 7.76
N LEU A 19 -33.53 -2.49 7.48
CA LEU A 19 -32.36 -1.81 8.04
C LEU A 19 -32.17 -0.51 7.26
N TYR A 20 -32.46 0.61 7.89
CA TYR A 20 -31.95 1.90 7.49
C TYR A 20 -30.40 1.82 7.53
N SER A 21 -29.80 1.68 6.38
CA SER A 21 -28.37 1.90 6.18
C SER A 21 -28.11 3.39 6.36
N CYS A 22 -27.53 3.78 7.48
CA CYS A 22 -26.80 5.04 7.55
C CYS A 22 -25.59 4.91 6.64
N GLN A 23 -25.75 5.27 5.37
CA GLN A 23 -24.62 5.62 4.52
C GLN A 23 -24.01 6.90 5.11
N SER A 24 -22.87 6.75 5.78
CA SER A 24 -21.96 7.86 5.98
C SER A 24 -21.50 8.27 4.57
N SER A 25 -22.02 9.39 4.07
CA SER A 25 -21.53 10.02 2.86
C SER A 25 -20.09 10.50 3.12
N SER A 26 -19.11 9.64 2.92
CA SER A 26 -17.76 10.08 2.65
C SER A 26 -17.83 10.78 1.29
N SER A 27 -17.70 12.08 1.25
CA SER A 27 -17.58 12.82 0.01
C SER A 27 -16.37 12.23 -0.74
N GLU A 28 -16.65 11.48 -1.80
CA GLU A 28 -15.61 11.06 -2.73
C GLU A 28 -14.92 12.33 -3.24
N VAL A 29 -13.61 12.42 -3.04
CA VAL A 29 -12.80 13.44 -3.69
C VAL A 29 -12.64 12.98 -5.13
N SER A 30 -13.62 13.32 -5.98
CA SER A 30 -13.54 13.09 -7.41
C SER A 30 -13.45 14.42 -8.14
N PHE A 31 -12.42 14.56 -8.95
CA PHE A 31 -12.33 15.69 -9.88
C PHE A 31 -13.05 15.32 -11.17
N ASP A 32 -14.08 16.07 -11.54
CA ASP A 32 -14.82 15.85 -12.78
C ASP A 32 -14.08 16.51 -13.95
N SER A 33 -13.11 15.83 -14.50
CA SER A 33 -12.30 16.26 -15.64
C SER A 33 -13.11 16.47 -16.92
N SER A 34 -14.35 15.96 -16.99
CA SER A 34 -15.22 16.13 -18.16
C SER A 34 -15.63 17.59 -18.39
N LYS A 35 -15.58 18.40 -17.35
CA LYS A 35 -15.94 19.83 -17.39
C LYS A 35 -14.82 20.76 -17.84
N LEU A 36 -13.59 20.25 -17.89
CA LEU A 36 -12.45 21.07 -18.28
C LEU A 36 -12.43 21.35 -19.78
N PRO A 37 -11.99 22.55 -20.20
CA PRO A 37 -11.73 22.84 -21.59
C PRO A 37 -10.75 21.81 -22.18
N ARG A 38 -11.08 21.28 -23.37
CA ARG A 38 -10.19 20.37 -24.08
C ARG A 38 -9.09 21.17 -24.74
N ALA A 39 -7.85 20.83 -24.43
CA ALA A 39 -6.69 21.44 -25.09
C ALA A 39 -6.71 21.10 -26.59
N SER A 40 -6.37 22.09 -27.42
CA SER A 40 -6.14 21.89 -28.83
C SER A 40 -4.91 21.00 -29.09
N GLN A 41 -4.77 20.48 -30.32
CA GLN A 41 -3.62 19.68 -30.68
C GLN A 41 -2.29 20.47 -30.50
N ASP A 42 -2.29 21.77 -30.88
CA ASP A 42 -1.14 22.66 -30.70
C ASP A 42 -0.75 22.85 -29.22
N GLU A 43 -1.73 22.92 -28.31
CA GLU A 43 -1.48 23.02 -26.87
C GLU A 43 -0.91 21.70 -26.32
N VAL A 44 -1.43 20.54 -26.78
CA VAL A 44 -0.89 19.23 -26.44
C VAL A 44 0.56 19.08 -26.91
N GLU A 45 0.85 19.48 -28.15
CA GLU A 45 2.21 19.44 -28.72
C GLU A 45 3.17 20.31 -27.91
N LYS A 46 2.76 21.53 -27.51
CA LYS A 46 3.56 22.40 -26.63
C LYS A 46 3.89 21.75 -25.28
N VAL A 47 2.94 21.02 -24.67
CA VAL A 47 3.22 20.27 -23.44
C VAL A 47 4.26 19.18 -23.69
N ILE A 48 4.14 18.42 -24.78
CA ILE A 48 5.12 17.37 -25.13
C ILE A 48 6.49 18.00 -25.39
N GLU A 49 6.56 19.07 -26.17
CA GLU A 49 7.80 19.79 -26.46
C GLU A 49 8.45 20.35 -25.19
N SER A 50 7.68 20.85 -24.23
CA SER A 50 8.21 21.40 -22.97
C SER A 50 8.96 20.35 -22.14
N PHE A 51 8.51 19.07 -22.16
CA PHE A 51 9.24 17.98 -21.53
C PHE A 51 10.53 17.64 -22.27
N ILE A 52 10.51 17.67 -23.62
CA ILE A 52 11.65 17.34 -24.47
C ILE A 52 12.75 18.41 -24.36
N LEU A 53 12.33 19.67 -24.36
CA LEU A 53 13.22 20.83 -24.42
C LEU A 53 13.64 21.35 -23.04
N ALA A 54 13.08 20.81 -21.95
CA ALA A 54 13.42 21.26 -20.60
C ALA A 54 14.92 21.21 -20.35
N GLU A 55 15.47 22.27 -19.78
CA GLU A 55 16.86 22.39 -19.34
C GLU A 55 16.94 22.38 -17.80
N ASP A 56 18.15 22.22 -17.27
CA ASP A 56 18.37 22.25 -15.83
C ASP A 56 17.93 23.58 -15.24
N GLY A 57 17.16 23.53 -14.17
CA GLY A 57 16.62 24.70 -13.48
C GLY A 57 15.28 25.20 -14.02
N ASP A 58 14.73 24.62 -15.07
CA ASP A 58 13.49 25.08 -15.69
C ASP A 58 12.25 24.82 -14.84
N ILE A 59 11.24 25.65 -15.06
CA ILE A 59 9.87 25.41 -14.62
C ILE A 59 9.03 25.13 -15.87
N VAL A 60 8.60 23.88 -16.02
CA VAL A 60 7.67 23.45 -17.08
C VAL A 60 6.26 23.72 -16.60
N GLU A 61 5.68 24.85 -16.98
CA GLU A 61 4.30 25.22 -16.63
C GLU A 61 3.31 24.62 -17.62
N ILE A 62 2.28 23.93 -17.09
CA ILE A 62 1.19 23.35 -17.87
C ILE A 62 -0.10 24.10 -17.51
N PRO A 63 -0.68 24.90 -18.42
CA PRO A 63 -1.89 25.65 -18.14
C PRO A 63 -3.09 24.78 -17.75
N ALA A 64 -4.13 25.42 -17.21
CA ALA A 64 -5.40 24.74 -16.93
C ALA A 64 -6.01 24.19 -18.22
N GLY A 65 -6.52 22.94 -18.17
CA GLY A 65 -7.13 22.28 -19.31
C GLY A 65 -7.06 20.75 -19.19
N PHE A 66 -7.77 20.09 -20.12
CA PHE A 66 -7.72 18.65 -20.28
C PHE A 66 -6.90 18.30 -21.53
N TYR A 67 -5.78 17.63 -21.34
CA TYR A 67 -4.82 17.28 -22.36
C TYR A 67 -4.89 15.79 -22.68
N ASN A 68 -5.26 15.43 -23.91
CA ASN A 68 -5.26 14.05 -24.37
C ASN A 68 -3.88 13.68 -24.92
N ILE A 69 -3.03 13.10 -24.08
CA ILE A 69 -1.63 12.78 -24.38
C ILE A 69 -1.55 11.38 -24.99
N LYS A 70 -0.95 11.26 -26.17
CA LYS A 70 -0.86 10.01 -26.94
C LYS A 70 0.55 9.37 -26.94
N THR A 71 1.46 10.00 -26.24
CA THR A 71 2.84 9.55 -26.07
C THR A 71 3.22 9.65 -24.60
N GLN A 72 4.20 8.86 -24.17
CA GLN A 72 4.77 8.99 -22.82
C GLN A 72 5.49 10.34 -22.70
N LEU A 73 5.30 11.01 -21.57
CA LEU A 73 6.07 12.21 -21.23
C LEU A 73 7.33 11.78 -20.45
N ILE A 74 8.50 12.18 -20.95
CA ILE A 74 9.77 11.78 -20.35
C ILE A 74 10.59 13.00 -20.00
N LEU A 75 11.01 13.10 -18.74
CA LEU A 75 12.07 13.98 -18.29
C LEU A 75 13.27 13.11 -17.90
N ASP A 76 14.33 13.16 -18.70
CA ASP A 76 15.47 12.26 -18.52
C ASP A 76 16.75 13.04 -18.21
N ASN A 77 17.43 12.59 -17.15
CA ASN A 77 18.74 13.07 -16.73
C ASN A 77 18.83 14.60 -16.55
N LYS A 78 17.78 15.19 -15.96
CA LYS A 78 17.67 16.63 -15.68
C LYS A 78 17.90 16.93 -14.21
N LYS A 79 18.21 18.19 -13.93
CA LYS A 79 18.49 18.66 -12.58
C LYS A 79 17.69 19.93 -12.25
N ASP A 80 17.16 20.00 -11.00
CA ASP A 80 16.47 21.17 -10.46
C ASP A 80 15.26 21.63 -11.32
N VAL A 81 14.57 20.68 -11.98
CA VAL A 81 13.41 20.96 -12.83
C VAL A 81 12.11 20.82 -12.03
N THR A 82 11.21 21.78 -12.21
CA THR A 82 9.85 21.75 -11.66
C THR A 82 8.84 21.60 -12.79
N ILE A 83 7.99 20.56 -12.73
CA ILE A 83 6.80 20.40 -13.59
C ILE A 83 5.60 20.86 -12.79
N LYS A 84 4.84 21.84 -13.29
CA LYS A 84 3.78 22.48 -12.53
C LYS A 84 2.51 22.68 -13.36
N GLY A 85 1.40 22.13 -12.87
CA GLY A 85 0.06 22.44 -13.37
C GLY A 85 -0.58 23.65 -12.68
N ALA A 86 -1.80 23.96 -13.02
CA ALA A 86 -2.61 25.02 -12.39
C ALA A 86 -3.33 24.55 -11.13
N GLY A 87 -3.46 23.24 -10.93
CA GLY A 87 -4.11 22.57 -9.80
C GLY A 87 -4.57 21.17 -10.17
N MET A 88 -4.75 20.30 -9.17
CA MET A 88 -5.23 18.92 -9.40
C MET A 88 -6.60 18.86 -10.11
N ALA A 89 -7.47 19.85 -9.87
CA ALA A 89 -8.78 19.94 -10.51
C ALA A 89 -8.76 20.75 -11.82
N GLU A 90 -7.65 21.37 -12.16
CA GLU A 90 -7.56 22.36 -13.24
C GLU A 90 -6.69 21.89 -14.40
N THR A 91 -5.60 21.17 -14.15
CA THR A 91 -4.71 20.61 -15.18
C THR A 91 -4.79 19.09 -15.15
N VAL A 92 -5.29 18.49 -16.22
CA VAL A 92 -5.46 17.04 -16.35
C VAL A 92 -4.74 16.52 -17.58
N LEU A 93 -3.81 15.60 -17.37
CA LEU A 93 -3.10 14.87 -18.42
C LEU A 93 -3.71 13.47 -18.53
N SER A 94 -4.49 13.21 -19.58
CA SER A 94 -5.12 11.91 -19.83
C SER A 94 -4.27 11.10 -20.80
N PHE A 95 -3.87 9.90 -20.37
CA PHE A 95 -3.08 8.97 -21.16
C PHE A 95 -3.92 7.81 -21.72
N ARG A 96 -5.24 7.95 -21.73
CA ARG A 96 -6.17 6.92 -22.24
C ARG A 96 -5.85 6.44 -23.65
N GLU A 97 -5.33 7.34 -24.49
CA GLU A 97 -4.97 7.03 -25.88
C GLU A 97 -3.47 6.78 -26.08
N LEU A 98 -2.71 6.60 -25.00
CA LEU A 98 -1.28 6.30 -25.08
C LEU A 98 -1.06 4.98 -25.83
N LYS A 99 -0.27 5.03 -26.92
CA LYS A 99 -0.04 3.89 -27.80
C LYS A 99 1.32 3.23 -27.62
N THR A 100 2.27 3.95 -27.05
CA THR A 100 3.65 3.54 -26.88
C THR A 100 4.16 3.92 -25.49
N GLY A 101 4.93 3.05 -24.86
CA GLY A 101 5.34 3.20 -23.46
C GLY A 101 4.34 2.53 -22.52
N GLY A 102 4.70 2.40 -21.25
CA GLY A 102 3.86 1.81 -20.20
C GLY A 102 3.36 2.87 -19.23
N GLU A 103 4.21 3.82 -18.88
CA GLU A 103 3.94 4.87 -17.92
C GLU A 103 3.37 6.13 -18.60
N GLY A 104 2.53 6.89 -17.89
CA GLY A 104 2.09 8.20 -18.36
C GLY A 104 3.26 9.20 -18.36
N ILE A 105 3.90 9.38 -17.20
CA ILE A 105 5.09 10.22 -17.04
C ILE A 105 6.25 9.39 -16.50
N LYS A 106 7.44 9.59 -17.06
CA LYS A 106 8.69 9.03 -16.56
C LYS A 106 9.68 10.13 -16.20
N LEU A 107 10.23 10.07 -14.99
CA LEU A 107 11.16 11.05 -14.44
C LEU A 107 12.47 10.36 -14.04
N VAL A 108 13.59 10.88 -14.52
CA VAL A 108 14.94 10.49 -14.13
C VAL A 108 15.75 11.77 -13.92
N GLY A 109 16.40 11.94 -12.77
CA GLY A 109 17.20 13.15 -12.54
C GLY A 109 17.46 13.46 -11.08
N GLN A 110 17.81 14.72 -10.82
CA GLN A 110 18.16 15.23 -9.50
C GLN A 110 17.27 16.42 -9.14
N ASN A 111 16.77 16.47 -7.89
CA ASN A 111 15.92 17.55 -7.39
C ASN A 111 14.74 17.87 -8.33
N ILE A 112 14.04 16.84 -8.81
CA ILE A 112 12.87 17.00 -9.65
C ILE A 112 11.64 17.20 -8.78
N LYS A 113 10.81 18.17 -9.13
CA LYS A 113 9.51 18.41 -8.50
C LYS A 113 8.40 18.32 -9.55
N ILE A 114 7.30 17.65 -9.18
CA ILE A 114 6.06 17.66 -9.96
C ILE A 114 4.90 18.03 -9.03
N GLU A 115 4.12 19.03 -9.41
CA GLU A 115 3.08 19.58 -8.54
C GLU A 115 1.86 20.12 -9.30
N ASP A 116 0.71 20.13 -8.59
CA ASP A 116 -0.52 20.82 -9.00
C ASP A 116 -1.14 20.32 -10.32
N LEU A 117 -1.25 19.00 -10.52
CA LEU A 117 -1.90 18.43 -11.69
C LEU A 117 -2.51 17.04 -11.43
N SER A 118 -3.35 16.60 -12.35
CA SER A 118 -3.90 15.24 -12.39
C SER A 118 -3.40 14.43 -13.57
N ILE A 119 -3.28 13.12 -13.36
CA ILE A 119 -2.96 12.11 -14.37
C ILE A 119 -4.08 11.10 -14.42
N GLU A 120 -4.63 10.83 -15.59
CA GLU A 120 -5.72 9.89 -15.78
C GLU A 120 -5.37 8.79 -16.79
N ASP A 121 -5.83 7.57 -16.47
CA ASP A 121 -5.94 6.44 -17.39
C ASP A 121 -4.63 6.03 -18.11
N ALA A 122 -3.49 6.12 -17.43
CA ALA A 122 -2.25 5.57 -17.97
C ALA A 122 -2.36 4.03 -18.14
N PRO A 123 -1.92 3.45 -19.27
CA PRO A 123 -2.04 1.98 -19.48
C PRO A 123 -1.12 1.16 -18.58
N GLY A 124 -0.02 1.73 -18.11
CA GLY A 124 0.89 1.18 -17.11
C GLY A 124 0.86 2.04 -15.85
N ASP A 125 2.04 2.46 -15.37
CA ASP A 125 2.12 3.31 -14.18
C ASP A 125 1.68 4.74 -14.49
N GLY A 126 1.08 5.43 -13.51
CA GLY A 126 0.70 6.84 -13.68
C GLY A 126 1.93 7.72 -13.83
N ILE A 127 2.73 7.83 -12.77
CA ILE A 127 4.03 8.51 -12.76
C ILE A 127 5.09 7.57 -12.20
N LYS A 128 6.12 7.29 -12.98
CA LYS A 128 7.31 6.57 -12.55
C LYS A 128 8.50 7.49 -12.41
N SER A 129 9.12 7.53 -11.25
CA SER A 129 10.47 8.09 -11.09
C SER A 129 11.47 6.98 -10.80
N GLN A 130 12.60 6.99 -11.48
CA GLN A 130 13.61 5.94 -11.33
C GLN A 130 15.01 6.55 -11.22
N HIS A 131 15.80 6.06 -10.27
CA HIS A 131 17.17 6.53 -10.01
C HIS A 131 17.27 8.04 -9.73
N CYS A 132 16.20 8.65 -9.20
CA CYS A 132 16.25 10.06 -8.81
C CYS A 132 16.96 10.25 -7.47
N ASP A 133 17.72 11.35 -7.34
CA ASP A 133 18.16 11.86 -6.03
C ASP A 133 17.49 13.21 -5.77
N GLY A 134 16.50 13.19 -4.89
CA GLY A 134 15.56 14.29 -4.67
C GLY A 134 14.42 14.25 -5.69
N ILE A 135 13.30 13.68 -5.29
CA ILE A 135 12.04 13.70 -6.06
C ILE A 135 10.90 14.12 -5.14
N THR A 136 10.13 15.12 -5.57
CA THR A 136 8.97 15.61 -4.84
C THR A 136 7.72 15.51 -5.70
N PHE A 137 6.72 14.79 -5.20
CA PHE A 137 5.35 14.80 -5.69
C PHE A 137 4.50 15.60 -4.70
N ARG A 138 3.87 16.66 -5.19
CA ARG A 138 3.07 17.50 -4.32
C ARG A 138 1.76 17.91 -4.97
N ARG A 139 0.63 17.64 -4.31
CA ARG A 139 -0.70 17.92 -4.85
C ARG A 139 -0.86 17.35 -6.27
N ILE A 140 -0.58 16.05 -6.38
CA ILE A 140 -0.77 15.26 -7.60
C ILE A 140 -1.94 14.31 -7.36
N ASN A 141 -2.85 14.25 -8.33
CA ASN A 141 -3.88 13.22 -8.35
C ASN A 141 -3.59 12.24 -9.50
N VAL A 142 -3.58 10.94 -9.20
CA VAL A 142 -3.45 9.89 -10.21
C VAL A 142 -4.60 8.91 -10.07
N THR A 143 -5.33 8.69 -11.15
CA THR A 143 -6.54 7.86 -11.11
C THR A 143 -6.82 7.12 -12.42
N TRP A 144 -7.56 6.02 -12.32
CA TRP A 144 -8.19 5.35 -13.47
C TRP A 144 -9.70 5.60 -13.42
N THR A 145 -10.21 6.37 -14.36
CA THR A 145 -11.58 6.91 -14.36
C THR A 145 -12.67 5.87 -14.59
N ASN A 146 -12.32 4.65 -15.00
CA ASN A 146 -13.27 3.54 -15.17
C ASN A 146 -13.46 2.71 -13.88
N GLY A 147 -12.96 3.18 -12.73
CA GLY A 147 -13.00 2.47 -11.44
C GLY A 147 -12.08 1.24 -11.43
N ASP A 148 -12.35 0.34 -10.50
CA ASP A 148 -11.48 -0.81 -10.21
C ASP A 148 -11.50 -1.86 -11.30
N LYS A 149 -10.39 -2.02 -12.00
CA LYS A 149 -10.23 -3.00 -13.09
C LYS A 149 -8.83 -3.62 -13.04
N SER A 150 -8.75 -4.93 -13.22
CA SER A 150 -7.47 -5.64 -13.39
C SER A 150 -6.66 -5.20 -14.61
N LYS A 151 -7.27 -4.42 -15.50
CA LYS A 151 -6.61 -3.82 -16.68
C LYS A 151 -6.07 -2.41 -16.43
N ASN A 152 -6.33 -1.83 -15.26
CA ASN A 152 -5.73 -0.55 -14.88
C ASN A 152 -4.21 -0.70 -14.77
N GLY A 153 -3.51 0.41 -14.71
CA GLY A 153 -2.07 0.39 -14.47
C GLY A 153 -1.70 -0.12 -13.08
N THR A 154 -0.44 -0.42 -12.92
CA THR A 154 0.06 -1.12 -11.72
C THR A 154 0.21 -0.15 -10.56
N TYR A 155 0.93 0.95 -10.74
CA TYR A 155 1.19 1.93 -9.67
C TYR A 155 0.75 3.32 -10.10
N ALA A 156 0.08 4.05 -9.19
CA ALA A 156 -0.29 5.41 -9.50
C ALA A 156 0.90 6.37 -9.37
N ILE A 157 1.54 6.43 -8.19
CA ILE A 157 2.75 7.19 -7.92
C ILE A 157 3.86 6.19 -7.59
N TYR A 158 4.90 6.13 -8.42
CA TYR A 158 5.89 5.05 -8.41
C TYR A 158 7.35 5.55 -8.42
N PRO A 159 7.90 6.03 -7.29
CA PRO A 159 9.34 6.16 -7.13
C PRO A 159 10.00 4.81 -6.84
N VAL A 160 11.01 4.46 -7.64
CA VAL A 160 11.80 3.23 -7.50
C VAL A 160 13.29 3.51 -7.63
N GLN A 161 14.09 2.91 -6.72
CA GLN A 161 15.54 3.11 -6.69
C GLN A 161 15.93 4.60 -6.60
N CYS A 162 15.13 5.35 -5.84
CA CYS A 162 15.32 6.78 -5.63
C CYS A 162 15.88 7.07 -4.24
N LYS A 163 16.45 8.26 -4.07
CA LYS A 163 16.84 8.82 -2.79
C LYS A 163 16.09 10.12 -2.53
N ASN A 164 15.85 10.42 -1.24
CA ASN A 164 15.24 11.67 -0.83
C ASN A 164 13.87 11.90 -1.51
N VAL A 165 12.93 10.98 -1.26
CA VAL A 165 11.60 10.93 -1.85
C VAL A 165 10.60 11.66 -0.96
N MET A 166 9.87 12.64 -1.48
CA MET A 166 8.77 13.33 -0.82
C MET A 166 7.47 13.13 -1.60
N ILE A 167 6.44 12.61 -0.95
CA ILE A 167 5.07 12.52 -1.47
C ILE A 167 4.17 13.24 -0.47
N ASP A 168 3.57 14.37 -0.86
CA ASP A 168 2.83 15.27 0.02
C ASP A 168 1.53 15.77 -0.63
N GLU A 169 0.42 15.70 0.10
CA GLU A 169 -0.90 16.15 -0.35
C GLU A 169 -1.35 15.49 -1.69
N CYS A 170 -0.96 14.23 -1.94
CA CYS A 170 -1.28 13.51 -3.16
C CYS A 170 -2.53 12.63 -3.03
N ILE A 171 -3.16 12.34 -4.17
CA ILE A 171 -4.31 11.42 -4.26
C ILE A 171 -3.96 10.31 -5.25
N ALA A 172 -4.16 9.05 -4.86
CA ALA A 172 -3.89 7.89 -5.69
C ALA A 172 -5.05 6.90 -5.64
N SER A 173 -5.67 6.58 -6.79
CA SER A 173 -6.84 5.71 -6.78
C SER A 173 -6.98 4.79 -7.97
N HIS A 174 -7.63 3.64 -7.72
CA HIS A 174 -8.02 2.63 -8.70
C HIS A 174 -6.87 1.92 -9.42
N SER A 175 -5.66 1.91 -8.84
CA SER A 175 -4.55 1.09 -9.34
C SER A 175 -4.79 -0.39 -9.03
N LYS A 176 -4.39 -1.28 -9.94
CA LYS A 176 -4.53 -2.74 -9.76
C LYS A 176 -3.49 -3.34 -8.81
N ASP A 177 -2.58 -2.52 -8.31
CA ASP A 177 -1.57 -2.84 -7.32
C ASP A 177 -1.54 -1.71 -6.29
N ALA A 178 -0.49 -0.93 -6.15
CA ALA A 178 -0.44 0.12 -5.14
C ALA A 178 -0.79 1.52 -5.68
N GLY A 179 -1.58 2.28 -4.90
CA GLY A 179 -1.83 3.68 -5.17
C GLY A 179 -0.54 4.49 -5.05
N ILE A 180 0.11 4.43 -3.89
CA ILE A 180 1.42 5.01 -3.66
C ILE A 180 2.39 3.87 -3.38
N TYR A 181 3.36 3.66 -4.28
CA TYR A 181 4.41 2.65 -4.12
C TYR A 181 5.76 3.33 -4.05
N VAL A 182 6.56 3.02 -3.04
CA VAL A 182 7.96 3.45 -2.94
C VAL A 182 8.84 2.22 -2.77
N GLY A 183 9.60 1.87 -3.81
CA GLY A 183 10.40 0.65 -3.80
C GLY A 183 11.90 0.89 -3.90
N GLN A 184 12.68 0.07 -3.16
CA GLN A 184 14.14 0.00 -3.26
C GLN A 184 14.82 1.36 -3.11
N SER A 185 14.18 2.24 -2.32
CA SER A 185 14.53 3.65 -2.19
C SER A 185 15.10 3.95 -0.79
N GLU A 186 15.53 5.19 -0.57
CA GLU A 186 16.19 5.61 0.66
C GLU A 186 15.77 7.05 1.02
N ASN A 187 15.54 7.30 2.31
CA ASN A 187 15.05 8.55 2.87
C ASN A 187 13.71 8.95 2.22
N ILE A 188 12.61 8.56 2.86
CA ILE A 188 11.29 8.62 2.26
C ILE A 188 10.33 9.32 3.23
N ILE A 189 9.55 10.25 2.72
CA ILE A 189 8.39 10.83 3.42
C ILE A 189 7.16 10.67 2.54
N VAL A 190 6.12 9.99 3.07
CA VAL A 190 4.77 9.95 2.49
C VAL A 190 3.82 10.53 3.49
N LYS A 191 3.23 11.69 3.19
CA LYS A 191 2.39 12.39 4.17
C LYS A 191 1.18 13.07 3.54
N ASN A 192 0.16 13.35 4.39
CA ASN A 192 -1.03 14.15 4.05
C ASN A 192 -1.75 13.69 2.77
N SER A 193 -1.57 12.43 2.39
CA SER A 193 -2.01 11.89 1.11
C SER A 193 -3.21 10.95 1.28
N LEU A 194 -3.99 10.79 0.22
CA LEU A 194 -5.16 9.93 0.18
C LEU A 194 -4.95 8.80 -0.83
N ALA A 195 -5.04 7.56 -0.39
CA ALA A 195 -5.04 6.37 -1.24
C ALA A 195 -6.34 5.59 -1.07
N PHE A 196 -7.12 5.43 -2.15
CA PHE A 196 -8.41 4.73 -2.07
C PHE A 196 -8.74 3.95 -3.34
N GLY A 197 -9.53 2.88 -3.20
CA GLY A 197 -9.95 2.06 -4.34
C GLY A 197 -8.81 1.31 -5.03
N ASN A 198 -7.67 1.12 -4.37
CA ASN A 198 -6.52 0.37 -4.90
C ASN A 198 -6.50 -1.05 -4.33
N VAL A 199 -5.64 -1.91 -4.83
CA VAL A 199 -5.35 -3.18 -4.15
C VAL A 199 -4.50 -2.90 -2.92
N ALA A 200 -3.38 -2.20 -3.02
CA ALA A 200 -2.66 -1.66 -1.89
C ALA A 200 -2.81 -0.12 -1.85
N GLY A 201 -3.12 0.46 -0.69
CA GLY A 201 -3.22 1.92 -0.58
C GLY A 201 -1.84 2.56 -0.70
N ILE A 202 -0.97 2.31 0.27
CA ILE A 202 0.41 2.79 0.35
C ILE A 202 1.32 1.58 0.57
N GLU A 203 2.40 1.47 -0.20
CA GLU A 203 3.36 0.39 -0.09
C GLU A 203 4.80 0.92 -0.03
N ILE A 204 5.54 0.48 0.99
CA ILE A 204 6.97 0.70 1.14
C ILE A 204 7.67 -0.65 0.98
N GLU A 205 8.43 -0.82 -0.12
CA GLU A 205 9.03 -2.11 -0.45
C GLU A 205 10.55 -2.02 -0.53
N ASN A 206 11.25 -2.92 0.18
CA ASN A 206 12.73 -3.00 0.21
C ASN A 206 13.41 -1.63 0.34
N SER A 207 12.89 -0.75 1.17
CA SER A 207 13.31 0.65 1.27
C SER A 207 13.84 1.00 2.65
N ASP A 208 14.73 1.97 2.75
CA ASP A 208 15.32 2.41 4.01
C ASP A 208 14.84 3.81 4.42
N ASN A 209 14.72 4.03 5.74
CA ASN A 209 14.41 5.32 6.35
C ASN A 209 13.14 5.94 5.77
N ALA A 210 11.99 5.33 6.06
CA ALA A 210 10.69 5.81 5.61
C ALA A 210 9.85 6.35 6.77
N GLU A 211 9.20 7.49 6.58
CA GLU A 211 8.16 8.01 7.45
C GLU A 211 6.86 8.17 6.67
N VAL A 212 5.81 7.47 7.13
CA VAL A 212 4.48 7.44 6.51
C VAL A 212 3.48 7.96 7.54
N PHE A 213 3.01 9.20 7.38
CA PHE A 213 2.19 9.85 8.41
C PHE A 213 1.16 10.84 7.88
N GLY A 214 0.09 11.04 8.65
CA GLY A 214 -0.98 11.97 8.31
C GLY A 214 -1.75 11.58 7.03
N ASN A 215 -1.62 10.33 6.59
CA ASN A 215 -2.29 9.85 5.38
C ASN A 215 -3.65 9.24 5.70
N THR A 216 -4.50 9.17 4.68
CA THR A 216 -5.72 8.36 4.71
C THR A 216 -5.60 7.23 3.69
N ALA A 217 -5.59 5.98 4.17
CA ALA A 217 -5.68 4.78 3.35
C ALA A 217 -7.04 4.13 3.61
N ARG A 218 -7.98 4.25 2.66
CA ARG A 218 -9.36 3.76 2.84
C ARG A 218 -9.91 3.09 1.60
N ASP A 219 -10.84 2.19 1.79
CA ASP A 219 -11.53 1.52 0.69
C ASP A 219 -10.58 0.82 -0.32
N ASN A 220 -9.37 0.44 0.14
CA ASN A 220 -8.44 -0.42 -0.61
C ASN A 220 -8.67 -1.90 -0.22
N THR A 221 -7.99 -2.82 -0.84
CA THR A 221 -7.93 -4.22 -0.38
C THR A 221 -7.08 -4.34 0.88
N GLY A 222 -5.87 -3.75 0.86
CA GLY A 222 -4.99 -3.53 2.00
C GLY A 222 -4.65 -2.04 2.12
N GLY A 223 -4.57 -1.52 3.37
CA GLY A 223 -4.35 -0.09 3.61
C GLY A 223 -2.91 0.34 3.41
N ILE A 224 -2.02 -0.03 4.35
CA ILE A 224 -0.58 0.30 4.30
C ILE A 224 0.24 -1.00 4.39
N LEU A 225 1.22 -1.16 3.51
CA LEU A 225 2.05 -2.34 3.40
C LEU A 225 3.53 -2.00 3.55
N VAL A 226 4.26 -2.81 4.31
CA VAL A 226 5.72 -2.74 4.39
C VAL A 226 6.28 -4.11 4.06
N PHE A 227 6.89 -4.24 2.90
CA PHE A 227 7.34 -5.50 2.35
C PHE A 227 8.85 -5.52 2.12
N ASN A 228 9.47 -6.68 2.38
CA ASN A 228 10.78 -7.02 1.87
C ASN A 228 10.65 -8.29 1.00
N LEU A 229 10.74 -8.10 -0.30
CA LEU A 229 10.61 -9.20 -1.26
C LEU A 229 11.99 -9.70 -1.70
N PRO A 230 12.12 -11.01 -1.96
CA PRO A 230 13.38 -11.60 -2.40
C PRO A 230 13.72 -11.24 -3.85
N GLY A 231 15.01 -11.25 -4.18
CA GLY A 231 15.48 -11.15 -5.55
C GLY A 231 15.45 -9.76 -6.19
N LEU A 232 15.13 -8.72 -5.41
CA LEU A 232 15.18 -7.33 -5.87
C LEU A 232 16.60 -6.76 -5.80
N PRO A 233 16.95 -5.72 -6.60
CA PRO A 233 18.26 -5.08 -6.57
C PRO A 233 18.69 -4.62 -5.18
N LYS A 234 17.77 -4.09 -4.37
CA LYS A 234 17.97 -3.85 -2.94
C LYS A 234 17.39 -5.05 -2.18
N ALA A 235 18.27 -5.85 -1.59
CA ALA A 235 17.89 -7.11 -0.96
C ALA A 235 16.90 -6.92 0.21
N GLU A 236 17.14 -5.96 1.10
CA GLU A 236 16.28 -5.65 2.24
C GLU A 236 16.17 -4.14 2.44
N GLY A 237 15.04 -3.70 3.00
CA GLY A 237 14.83 -2.38 3.54
C GLY A 237 14.58 -2.42 5.04
N ARG A 238 14.80 -1.30 5.73
CA ARG A 238 14.61 -1.16 7.17
C ARG A 238 14.41 0.29 7.62
N GLY A 239 13.90 0.44 8.84
CA GLY A 239 13.70 1.77 9.43
C GLY A 239 12.46 2.45 8.83
N THR A 240 11.27 1.89 9.09
CA THR A 240 9.99 2.48 8.66
C THR A 240 9.17 2.89 9.87
N LYS A 241 8.70 4.14 9.90
CA LYS A 241 7.72 4.63 10.88
C LYS A 241 6.39 4.91 10.23
N ILE A 242 5.29 4.40 10.81
CA ILE A 242 3.92 4.57 10.34
C ILE A 242 3.12 5.16 11.49
N TYR A 243 2.71 6.42 11.37
CA TYR A 243 2.05 7.09 12.48
C TYR A 243 1.05 8.17 12.04
N ASP A 244 0.10 8.47 12.92
CA ASP A 244 -0.92 9.49 12.70
C ASP A 244 -1.72 9.29 11.39
N ASN A 245 -1.87 8.05 10.91
CA ASN A 245 -2.64 7.74 9.70
C ASN A 245 -4.06 7.29 10.04
N ASP A 246 -4.99 7.53 9.10
CA ASP A 246 -6.31 6.95 9.04
C ASP A 246 -6.30 5.72 8.12
N ILE A 247 -6.38 4.51 8.70
CA ILE A 247 -6.35 3.23 7.99
C ILE A 247 -7.73 2.59 8.12
N ILE A 248 -8.67 2.95 7.23
CA ILE A 248 -10.09 2.77 7.49
C ILE A 248 -10.77 1.99 6.37
N SER A 249 -11.54 0.96 6.74
CA SER A 249 -12.44 0.24 5.82
C SER A 249 -11.76 -0.26 4.55
N ASN A 250 -10.55 -0.76 4.63
CA ASN A 250 -9.83 -1.31 3.47
C ASN A 250 -10.41 -2.68 3.09
N ASN A 251 -11.69 -2.69 2.72
CA ASN A 251 -12.51 -3.89 2.51
C ASN A 251 -12.79 -4.20 1.04
N HIS A 252 -12.12 -3.49 0.12
CA HIS A 252 -12.33 -3.65 -1.32
C HIS A 252 -11.89 -5.04 -1.78
N VAL A 253 -12.59 -5.60 -2.76
CA VAL A 253 -12.17 -6.87 -3.36
C VAL A 253 -10.79 -6.74 -4.00
N ASN A 254 -9.98 -7.78 -3.91
CA ASN A 254 -8.69 -7.81 -4.57
C ASN A 254 -8.88 -8.02 -6.09
N PHE A 255 -8.58 -7.01 -6.88
CA PHE A 255 -8.71 -7.01 -8.34
C PHE A 255 -7.35 -7.00 -9.06
N ALA A 256 -6.26 -7.29 -8.36
CA ALA A 256 -4.94 -7.48 -8.97
C ALA A 256 -4.98 -8.53 -10.09
N THR A 257 -4.04 -8.45 -11.01
CA THR A 257 -3.89 -9.47 -12.06
C THR A 257 -3.68 -10.84 -11.42
N ALA A 258 -4.48 -11.82 -11.81
CA ALA A 258 -4.42 -13.14 -11.19
C ALA A 258 -3.06 -13.83 -11.42
N LEU A 259 -2.59 -14.62 -10.44
CA LEU A 259 -1.28 -15.30 -10.50
C LEU A 259 -1.08 -16.17 -11.75
N ASN A 260 -2.14 -16.77 -12.26
CA ASN A 260 -2.09 -17.57 -13.50
C ASN A 260 -1.98 -16.72 -14.78
N GLU A 261 -2.22 -15.42 -14.67
CA GLU A 261 -2.11 -14.44 -15.77
C GLU A 261 -0.82 -13.61 -15.67
N ASP A 262 -0.16 -13.64 -14.50
CA ASP A 262 1.13 -13.00 -14.25
C ASP A 262 2.20 -14.08 -13.95
N PRO A 263 3.03 -14.46 -14.95
CA PRO A 263 4.04 -15.50 -14.76
C PRO A 263 5.14 -15.13 -13.76
N ASN A 264 5.26 -13.86 -13.38
CA ASN A 264 6.26 -13.41 -12.40
C ASN A 264 5.74 -13.48 -10.95
N GLY A 265 4.46 -13.78 -10.75
CA GLY A 265 3.82 -13.97 -9.45
C GLY A 265 3.90 -12.73 -8.55
N ASN A 266 2.86 -11.91 -8.52
CA ASN A 266 2.84 -10.75 -7.66
C ASN A 266 2.23 -11.07 -6.29
N THR A 267 2.97 -10.82 -5.21
CA THR A 267 2.51 -11.03 -3.83
C THR A 267 1.25 -10.24 -3.48
N VAL A 268 1.01 -9.12 -4.15
CA VAL A 268 -0.18 -8.28 -3.93
C VAL A 268 -1.50 -9.03 -4.22
N THR A 269 -1.46 -10.06 -5.08
CA THR A 269 -2.63 -10.90 -5.35
C THR A 269 -3.08 -11.73 -4.15
N LEU A 270 -2.19 -11.93 -3.17
CA LEU A 270 -2.46 -12.71 -1.95
C LEU A 270 -3.10 -11.86 -0.85
N ILE A 271 -3.08 -10.53 -0.97
CA ILE A 271 -3.62 -9.62 0.05
C ILE A 271 -5.10 -9.92 0.27
N PRO A 272 -5.50 -10.30 1.50
CA PRO A 272 -6.90 -10.51 1.80
C PRO A 272 -7.63 -9.17 1.96
N PRO A 273 -8.81 -9.01 1.31
CA PRO A 273 -9.65 -7.84 1.54
C PRO A 273 -9.94 -7.63 3.02
N GLY A 274 -9.85 -6.40 3.50
CA GLY A 274 -10.05 -6.09 4.91
C GLY A 274 -8.78 -6.11 5.75
N SER A 275 -7.64 -5.96 5.13
CA SER A 275 -6.37 -5.79 5.82
C SER A 275 -6.07 -4.31 6.03
N GLY A 276 -5.91 -3.88 7.29
CA GLY A 276 -5.52 -2.51 7.60
C GLY A 276 -4.06 -2.28 7.26
N LEU A 277 -3.16 -2.99 7.92
CA LEU A 277 -1.72 -2.88 7.75
C LEU A 277 -1.10 -4.27 7.66
N ILE A 278 -0.15 -4.45 6.74
CA ILE A 278 0.56 -5.72 6.55
C ILE A 278 2.07 -5.49 6.57
N LEU A 279 2.75 -6.22 7.44
CA LEU A 279 4.19 -6.37 7.43
C LEU A 279 4.54 -7.73 6.80
N LEU A 280 5.41 -7.76 5.80
CA LEU A 280 5.88 -9.00 5.17
C LEU A 280 7.40 -9.02 5.09
N ALA A 281 8.05 -9.89 5.86
CA ALA A 281 9.50 -9.95 6.03
C ALA A 281 10.12 -8.59 6.40
N ALA A 282 9.32 -7.70 7.00
CA ALA A 282 9.70 -6.33 7.32
C ALA A 282 10.71 -6.26 8.49
N LYS A 283 11.57 -5.25 8.45
CA LYS A 283 12.63 -5.04 9.44
C LYS A 283 12.56 -3.64 10.03
N ASP A 284 12.76 -3.54 11.34
CA ASP A 284 12.87 -2.24 12.01
C ASP A 284 11.65 -1.33 11.70
N VAL A 285 10.44 -1.74 12.12
CA VAL A 285 9.20 -1.00 11.85
C VAL A 285 8.54 -0.56 13.15
N GLU A 286 8.18 0.72 13.23
CA GLU A 286 7.42 1.32 14.32
C GLU A 286 6.04 1.78 13.81
N ILE A 287 4.98 1.35 14.50
CA ILE A 287 3.58 1.63 14.14
C ILE A 287 2.88 2.24 15.35
N PHE A 288 2.54 3.53 15.28
CA PHE A 288 1.99 4.21 16.45
C PHE A 288 1.00 5.33 16.09
N ASN A 289 0.10 5.63 17.01
CA ASN A 289 -0.91 6.70 16.91
C ASN A 289 -1.80 6.63 15.66
N ASN A 290 -1.96 5.47 15.02
CA ASN A 290 -2.84 5.34 13.87
C ASN A 290 -4.28 5.04 14.31
N ARG A 291 -5.27 5.46 13.52
CA ARG A 291 -6.64 5.00 13.59
C ARG A 291 -6.84 3.82 12.63
N ILE A 292 -6.96 2.62 13.18
CA ILE A 292 -7.08 1.36 12.41
C ILE A 292 -8.51 0.84 12.58
N HIS A 293 -9.42 1.33 11.74
CA HIS A 293 -10.84 1.16 11.92
C HIS A 293 -11.50 0.34 10.80
N ASP A 294 -12.42 -0.54 11.17
CA ASP A 294 -13.36 -1.22 10.29
C ASP A 294 -12.73 -2.03 9.13
N ASN A 295 -11.49 -2.46 9.30
CA ASN A 295 -10.83 -3.41 8.41
C ASN A 295 -11.30 -4.82 8.77
N LYS A 296 -12.10 -5.48 7.91
CA LYS A 296 -12.89 -6.67 8.27
C LYS A 296 -12.08 -7.92 8.59
N THR A 297 -10.85 -8.03 8.06
CA THR A 297 -10.03 -9.24 8.20
C THR A 297 -9.02 -9.09 9.34
N VAL A 298 -8.21 -8.04 9.33
CA VAL A 298 -7.21 -7.80 10.37
C VAL A 298 -6.87 -6.31 10.46
N GLY A 299 -6.57 -5.81 11.66
CA GLY A 299 -6.02 -4.47 11.86
C GLY A 299 -4.58 -4.40 11.39
N ILE A 300 -3.69 -5.16 12.04
CA ILE A 300 -2.26 -5.29 11.69
C ILE A 300 -1.93 -6.76 11.53
N ALA A 301 -1.35 -7.16 10.40
CA ALA A 301 -0.78 -8.49 10.18
C ALA A 301 0.75 -8.41 10.24
N ILE A 302 1.36 -9.14 11.17
CA ILE A 302 2.81 -9.36 11.25
C ILE A 302 3.07 -10.68 10.54
N SER A 303 3.59 -10.62 9.33
CA SER A 303 3.74 -11.78 8.45
C SER A 303 5.18 -11.99 8.03
N ASN A 304 5.55 -13.25 7.94
CA ASN A 304 6.82 -13.69 7.39
C ASN A 304 6.61 -14.16 5.95
N TYR A 305 7.66 -14.16 5.13
CA TYR A 305 7.50 -14.47 3.71
C TYR A 305 7.00 -15.88 3.43
N GLN A 306 7.23 -16.82 4.37
CA GLN A 306 6.76 -18.21 4.27
C GLN A 306 5.25 -18.35 4.11
N ILE A 307 4.47 -17.37 4.62
CA ILE A 307 3.00 -17.39 4.49
C ILE A 307 2.53 -17.28 3.04
N THR A 308 3.37 -16.77 2.15
CA THR A 308 3.05 -16.64 0.72
C THR A 308 3.05 -17.97 -0.02
N GLY A 309 3.70 -19.01 0.54
CA GLY A 309 3.95 -20.27 -0.16
C GLY A 309 4.99 -20.19 -1.28
N PHE A 310 5.55 -19.00 -1.55
CA PHE A 310 6.60 -18.84 -2.55
C PHE A 310 7.98 -19.22 -2.02
N PRO A 311 8.97 -19.54 -2.90
CA PRO A 311 10.33 -19.82 -2.47
C PRO A 311 10.94 -18.67 -1.66
N ALA A 312 11.35 -18.96 -0.43
CA ALA A 312 11.86 -17.98 0.53
C ALA A 312 13.40 -18.00 0.59
N VAL A 313 14.07 -17.92 -0.56
CA VAL A 313 15.54 -17.95 -0.65
C VAL A 313 16.05 -16.89 -1.59
N ALA A 314 16.87 -15.97 -1.07
CA ALA A 314 17.62 -15.00 -1.86
C ALA A 314 18.91 -14.61 -1.13
N PRO A 315 19.98 -14.22 -1.83
CA PRO A 315 21.22 -13.73 -1.21
C PRO A 315 20.97 -12.45 -0.40
N ASN A 316 21.57 -12.37 0.80
CA ASN A 316 21.51 -11.18 1.68
C ASN A 316 20.09 -10.74 2.03
N TRP A 317 19.15 -11.66 2.10
CA TRP A 317 17.76 -11.42 2.43
C TRP A 317 17.27 -12.45 3.45
N SER A 318 16.42 -12.01 4.37
CA SER A 318 15.83 -12.89 5.38
C SER A 318 14.30 -12.85 5.29
N PRO A 319 13.62 -14.00 5.27
CA PRO A 319 12.17 -14.09 5.15
C PRO A 319 11.40 -13.67 6.40
N TYR A 320 12.09 -13.40 7.50
CA TYR A 320 11.45 -13.18 8.81
C TYR A 320 11.23 -11.68 9.09
N THR A 321 10.04 -11.35 9.54
CA THR A 321 9.73 -10.04 10.12
C THR A 321 10.37 -9.91 11.49
N SER A 322 11.08 -8.81 11.77
CA SER A 322 11.81 -8.63 13.01
C SER A 322 11.98 -7.16 13.42
N ASN A 323 12.21 -6.96 14.72
CA ASN A 323 12.38 -5.66 15.34
C ASN A 323 11.19 -4.73 15.05
N ILE A 324 10.02 -5.09 15.54
CA ILE A 324 8.76 -4.40 15.33
C ILE A 324 8.30 -3.77 16.64
N PHE A 325 7.86 -2.52 16.60
CA PHE A 325 7.26 -1.86 17.74
C PHE A 325 5.88 -1.29 17.40
N ILE A 326 4.84 -1.76 18.06
CA ILE A 326 3.44 -1.36 17.86
C ILE A 326 2.92 -0.77 19.16
N HIS A 327 2.47 0.50 19.13
CA HIS A 327 2.00 1.16 20.35
C HIS A 327 1.06 2.35 20.06
N GLY A 328 0.17 2.66 21.01
CA GLY A 328 -0.67 3.86 20.99
C GLY A 328 -1.66 3.94 19.83
N ASN A 329 -1.98 2.83 19.16
CA ASN A 329 -2.94 2.84 18.06
C ASN A 329 -4.38 2.72 18.57
N ASP A 330 -5.31 3.29 17.83
CA ASP A 330 -6.75 3.20 18.10
C ASP A 330 -7.40 2.17 17.17
N TYR A 331 -7.94 1.10 17.76
CA TYR A 331 -8.60 0.01 17.04
C TYR A 331 -10.10 0.07 17.21
N LYS A 332 -10.84 0.01 16.10
CA LYS A 332 -12.30 -0.10 16.11
C LYS A 332 -12.76 -1.07 15.04
N ARG A 333 -13.65 -1.98 15.44
CA ARG A 333 -14.25 -2.96 14.54
C ARG A 333 -15.76 -2.95 14.67
N SER A 334 -16.45 -2.60 13.59
CA SER A 334 -17.89 -2.79 13.42
C SER A 334 -18.21 -4.11 12.71
N LEU A 335 -17.29 -4.60 11.85
CA LEU A 335 -17.44 -5.85 11.12
C LEU A 335 -16.81 -7.02 11.89
N LYS A 336 -17.45 -8.19 11.84
CA LYS A 336 -17.08 -9.36 12.65
C LYS A 336 -16.58 -10.55 11.85
N LEU A 337 -16.73 -10.53 10.52
CA LEU A 337 -16.35 -11.64 9.65
C LEU A 337 -15.22 -11.21 8.73
N PRO A 338 -14.12 -11.99 8.69
CA PRO A 338 -13.05 -11.78 7.74
C PRO A 338 -13.53 -12.04 6.30
N ASP A 339 -12.78 -11.58 5.33
CA ASP A 339 -13.02 -11.91 3.93
C ASP A 339 -12.59 -13.35 3.65
N LEU A 340 -13.45 -14.13 3.04
CA LEU A 340 -13.22 -15.55 2.76
C LEU A 340 -12.66 -15.82 1.36
N SER A 341 -12.40 -14.80 0.58
CA SER A 341 -11.89 -14.95 -0.80
C SER A 341 -10.42 -15.36 -0.85
N LYS A 342 -9.69 -15.21 0.26
CA LYS A 342 -8.29 -15.59 0.40
C LYS A 342 -8.07 -16.54 1.58
N GLU A 343 -7.06 -17.39 1.47
CA GLU A 343 -6.75 -18.44 2.45
C GLU A 343 -6.56 -17.90 3.87
N PHE A 344 -5.87 -16.77 4.02
CA PHE A 344 -5.66 -16.15 5.32
C PHE A 344 -6.97 -15.75 6.02
N GLY A 345 -7.93 -15.20 5.29
CA GLY A 345 -9.24 -14.89 5.85
C GLY A 345 -10.05 -16.15 6.20
N GLN A 346 -9.92 -17.21 5.40
CA GLN A 346 -10.51 -18.52 5.70
C GLN A 346 -9.92 -19.11 6.97
N LEU A 347 -8.60 -19.07 7.15
CA LEU A 347 -7.91 -19.47 8.37
C LEU A 347 -8.46 -18.75 9.60
N ILE A 348 -8.58 -17.42 9.55
CA ILE A 348 -9.13 -16.62 10.64
C ILE A 348 -10.58 -17.02 10.94
N SER A 349 -11.38 -17.26 9.90
CA SER A 349 -12.78 -17.66 10.06
C SER A 349 -12.94 -19.02 10.76
N VAL A 350 -12.14 -20.00 10.37
CA VAL A 350 -12.12 -21.32 11.01
C VAL A 350 -11.71 -21.20 12.49
N TYR A 351 -10.69 -20.43 12.76
CA TYR A 351 -10.23 -20.17 14.13
C TYR A 351 -11.33 -19.52 14.99
N ASN A 352 -12.03 -18.53 14.45
CA ASN A 352 -13.14 -17.85 15.13
C ASN A 352 -14.34 -18.79 15.36
N ALA A 353 -14.67 -19.64 14.38
CA ALA A 353 -15.76 -20.60 14.46
C ALA A 353 -15.55 -21.64 15.58
N HIS A 354 -14.29 -22.00 15.88
CA HIS A 354 -13.96 -22.86 17.00
C HIS A 354 -14.01 -22.17 18.36
N GLY A 355 -14.52 -20.93 18.43
CA GLY A 355 -14.69 -20.17 19.68
C GLY A 355 -13.36 -19.72 20.31
N LYS A 356 -12.26 -19.79 19.57
CA LYS A 356 -10.92 -19.47 20.06
C LYS A 356 -10.51 -18.03 19.86
N GLY A 357 -11.31 -17.23 19.16
CA GLY A 357 -10.96 -15.85 18.87
C GLY A 357 -12.12 -14.95 18.52
N LYS A 358 -11.85 -13.68 18.43
CA LYS A 358 -12.65 -12.64 17.83
C LYS A 358 -11.85 -12.10 16.64
N THR A 359 -12.47 -11.27 15.80
CA THR A 359 -11.74 -10.59 14.74
C THR A 359 -10.57 -9.80 15.33
N GLN A 360 -9.39 -9.93 14.78
CA GLN A 360 -8.15 -9.57 15.44
C GLN A 360 -7.72 -8.13 15.13
N ASP A 361 -7.24 -7.44 16.14
CA ASP A 361 -6.55 -6.16 15.96
C ASP A 361 -5.14 -6.41 15.46
N ILE A 362 -4.44 -7.38 16.04
CA ILE A 362 -3.10 -7.79 15.63
C ILE A 362 -3.06 -9.30 15.45
N ILE A 363 -2.53 -9.74 14.31
CA ILE A 363 -2.20 -11.14 14.05
C ILE A 363 -0.71 -11.24 13.77
N TYR A 364 -0.06 -12.25 14.39
CA TYR A 364 1.30 -12.68 14.06
C TYR A 364 1.23 -14.11 13.53
N ASP A 365 1.78 -14.38 12.34
CA ASP A 365 1.72 -15.69 11.69
C ASP A 365 2.56 -16.76 12.40
N GLY A 366 3.52 -16.34 13.22
CA GLY A 366 4.31 -17.22 14.07
C GLY A 366 5.40 -18.01 13.36
N PHE A 367 5.77 -17.63 12.15
CA PHE A 367 7.06 -18.06 11.60
C PHE A 367 8.18 -17.25 12.26
N TRP A 368 9.30 -17.87 12.55
CA TRP A 368 10.48 -17.23 13.11
C TRP A 368 11.75 -17.96 12.75
N ASP A 369 12.89 -17.34 12.94
CA ASP A 369 14.20 -17.99 12.77
C ASP A 369 14.48 -18.95 13.92
N LYS A 370 14.30 -20.25 13.67
CA LYS A 370 14.55 -21.32 14.65
C LYS A 370 16.01 -21.46 15.08
N SER A 371 16.95 -20.82 14.38
CA SER A 371 18.34 -20.75 14.82
C SER A 371 18.54 -19.80 16.03
N LEU A 372 17.64 -18.84 16.21
CA LEU A 372 17.67 -17.90 17.34
C LEU A 372 17.01 -18.47 18.59
N SER A 373 15.92 -19.21 18.44
CA SER A 373 15.21 -19.89 19.53
C SER A 373 14.34 -21.02 19.02
N GLN A 374 14.12 -22.03 19.86
CA GLN A 374 13.16 -23.11 19.58
C GLN A 374 11.73 -22.78 20.02
N ASP A 375 11.53 -21.68 20.72
CA ASP A 375 10.24 -21.23 21.23
C ASP A 375 9.98 -19.75 20.83
N ILE A 376 8.95 -19.52 20.01
CA ILE A 376 8.50 -18.18 19.59
C ILE A 376 8.16 -17.29 20.79
N LYS A 377 7.72 -17.88 21.90
CA LYS A 377 7.35 -17.15 23.12
C LYS A 377 8.55 -16.52 23.84
N THR A 378 9.78 -16.86 23.47
CA THR A 378 10.95 -16.10 23.91
C THR A 378 11.15 -14.79 23.16
N ASN A 379 10.24 -14.49 22.22
CA ASN A 379 10.28 -13.33 21.35
C ASN A 379 11.62 -13.16 20.58
N PRO A 380 12.09 -14.19 19.87
CA PRO A 380 13.40 -14.16 19.22
C PRO A 380 13.49 -13.13 18.09
N MET A 381 12.34 -12.70 17.55
CA MET A 381 12.28 -11.74 16.46
C MET A 381 12.13 -10.29 16.95
N ASN A 382 12.13 -10.05 18.26
CA ASN A 382 11.96 -8.73 18.88
C ASN A 382 10.70 -8.01 18.36
N VAL A 383 9.55 -8.66 18.49
CA VAL A 383 8.24 -8.04 18.22
C VAL A 383 7.70 -7.48 19.53
N CYS A 384 7.57 -6.16 19.63
CA CYS A 384 7.09 -5.46 20.82
C CYS A 384 5.70 -4.86 20.57
N ILE A 385 4.77 -5.10 21.50
CA ILE A 385 3.40 -4.57 21.48
C ILE A 385 3.15 -3.90 22.83
N ASN A 386 2.85 -2.60 22.81
CA ASN A 386 2.60 -1.81 24.01
C ASN A 386 1.45 -0.81 23.80
N GLU A 387 0.25 -1.34 23.56
CA GLU A 387 -0.94 -0.53 23.33
C GLU A 387 -1.51 0.01 24.66
N GLU A 388 -2.17 1.17 24.64
CA GLU A 388 -2.73 1.78 25.85
C GLU A 388 -3.78 0.91 26.53
N ASN A 389 -4.54 0.12 25.75
CA ASN A 389 -5.63 -0.71 26.24
C ASN A 389 -5.38 -2.20 25.96
N MET A 390 -4.26 -2.71 26.45
CA MET A 390 -3.86 -4.11 26.26
C MET A 390 -4.93 -5.12 26.69
N ALA A 391 -5.73 -4.81 27.72
CA ALA A 391 -6.77 -5.71 28.21
C ALA A 391 -7.91 -5.96 27.18
N ASN A 392 -8.12 -5.03 26.26
CA ASN A 392 -9.13 -5.13 25.21
C ASN A 392 -8.53 -5.43 23.82
N LEU A 393 -7.23 -5.57 23.74
CA LEU A 393 -6.55 -5.90 22.50
C LEU A 393 -6.88 -7.33 22.05
N HIS A 394 -7.34 -7.50 20.83
CA HIS A 394 -7.54 -8.81 20.23
C HIS A 394 -6.27 -9.22 19.47
N PHE A 395 -5.43 -9.95 20.14
CA PHE A 395 -4.18 -10.47 19.60
C PHE A 395 -4.26 -11.97 19.33
N THR A 396 -3.70 -12.43 18.23
CA THR A 396 -3.48 -13.85 17.96
C THR A 396 -2.09 -14.08 17.37
N LEU A 397 -1.34 -14.94 18.03
CA LEU A 397 -0.17 -15.60 17.49
C LEU A 397 -0.59 -16.95 16.91
N PHE A 398 -0.40 -17.17 15.63
CA PHE A 398 -0.43 -18.51 15.05
C PHE A 398 0.95 -19.16 15.15
N ASP A 399 1.01 -20.48 15.07
CA ASP A 399 2.21 -21.25 14.85
C ASP A 399 1.95 -22.15 13.64
N LEU A 400 2.40 -21.68 12.49
CA LEU A 400 2.15 -22.31 11.20
C LEU A 400 3.27 -23.27 10.75
N TRP A 401 4.31 -23.46 11.57
CA TRP A 401 5.47 -24.29 11.20
C TRP A 401 5.17 -25.76 10.91
N GLU A 402 4.14 -26.32 11.53
CA GLU A 402 3.75 -27.71 11.35
C GLU A 402 2.68 -27.92 10.27
N GLY A 403 2.41 -26.89 9.47
CA GLY A 403 1.43 -26.90 8.39
C GLY A 403 -0.03 -26.76 8.86
N GLU A 404 -0.94 -26.67 7.90
CA GLU A 404 -2.36 -26.33 8.13
C GLU A 404 -3.10 -27.34 9.02
N ASP A 405 -2.70 -28.62 9.02
CA ASP A 405 -3.35 -29.67 9.82
C ASP A 405 -3.04 -29.58 11.32
N ASN A 406 -2.00 -28.83 11.69
CA ASN A 406 -1.49 -28.77 13.08
C ASN A 406 -1.35 -27.32 13.61
N ILE A 407 -2.14 -26.40 13.10
CA ILE A 407 -2.09 -24.99 13.50
C ILE A 407 -2.34 -24.86 15.00
N LYS A 408 -1.36 -24.30 15.69
CA LYS A 408 -1.50 -23.83 17.07
C LYS A 408 -1.78 -22.35 17.06
N SER A 409 -2.48 -21.86 18.07
CA SER A 409 -2.78 -20.46 18.22
C SER A 409 -2.76 -20.06 19.70
N TYR A 410 -2.29 -18.85 19.95
CA TYR A 410 -2.13 -18.29 21.28
C TYR A 410 -2.67 -16.87 21.31
N THR A 411 -3.38 -16.53 22.38
CA THR A 411 -3.89 -15.17 22.61
C THR A 411 -3.12 -14.43 23.70
N ASP A 412 -2.15 -15.11 24.33
CA ASP A 412 -1.27 -14.51 25.31
C ASP A 412 -0.21 -13.67 24.62
N TYR A 413 -0.31 -12.35 24.78
CA TYR A 413 0.64 -11.37 24.25
C TYR A 413 1.77 -11.02 25.22
N SER A 414 1.78 -11.57 26.44
CA SER A 414 2.78 -11.23 27.46
C SER A 414 4.23 -11.39 27.02
N PRO A 415 4.59 -12.37 26.16
CA PRO A 415 5.94 -12.47 25.62
C PRO A 415 6.36 -11.31 24.72
N PHE A 416 5.38 -10.61 24.17
CA PHE A 416 5.57 -9.51 23.23
C PHE A 416 5.37 -8.13 23.89
N GLN A 417 5.07 -8.10 25.19
CA GLN A 417 4.89 -6.84 25.94
C GLN A 417 6.25 -6.25 26.29
N CYS A 418 6.84 -5.54 25.35
CA CYS A 418 8.15 -4.91 25.47
C CYS A 418 8.18 -3.54 24.79
N GLN A 419 9.35 -2.91 24.80
CA GLN A 419 9.63 -1.67 24.08
C GLN A 419 10.94 -1.82 23.31
N THR A 420 11.00 -1.24 22.14
CA THR A 420 12.22 -1.12 21.36
C THR A 420 12.25 0.26 20.69
N THR A 421 13.32 0.61 20.02
CA THR A 421 13.46 1.91 19.36
C THR A 421 13.82 1.67 17.90
N ILE A 422 13.05 2.24 17.01
CA ILE A 422 13.32 2.24 15.57
C ILE A 422 13.91 3.60 15.20
N GLN A 423 15.05 3.58 14.54
CA GLN A 423 15.72 4.79 14.07
C GLN A 423 15.32 5.06 12.62
N THR A 424 14.96 6.29 12.32
CA THR A 424 14.81 6.84 10.96
C THR A 424 15.54 8.16 10.89
N ASP A 425 16.13 8.49 9.76
CA ASP A 425 16.72 9.80 9.50
C ASP A 425 16.30 10.29 8.11
N VAL A 426 15.27 11.10 8.08
CA VAL A 426 14.73 11.74 6.88
C VAL A 426 15.08 13.24 6.83
N SER A 427 15.99 13.71 7.67
CA SER A 427 16.37 15.12 7.78
C SER A 427 16.88 15.72 6.46
N ALA A 428 17.46 14.91 5.59
CA ALA A 428 17.90 15.34 4.26
C ALA A 428 16.75 15.84 3.36
N ILE A 429 15.50 15.42 3.62
CA ILE A 429 14.32 15.81 2.86
C ILE A 429 13.70 17.09 3.40
N SER A 430 13.62 17.23 4.72
CA SER A 430 12.95 18.36 5.38
C SER A 430 13.63 19.72 5.11
N ASN A 431 14.84 19.71 4.59
CA ASN A 431 15.64 20.90 4.26
C ASN A 431 15.62 21.27 2.77
N ARG A 432 14.76 20.61 1.94
CA ARG A 432 14.68 20.83 0.48
C ARG A 432 13.40 21.54 0.03
#